data_7e659fd8e5d8cca90f6ea284550b812d
#
_entry.id   7e659fd8e5d8cca90f6ea284550b812d
#
_cell.length_a   1.000
_cell.length_b   1.000
_cell.length_c   1.000
_cell.angle_alpha   90.00
_cell.angle_beta   90.00
_cell.angle_gamma   90.00
#
_symmetry.space_group_name_H-M   'P 1'
#
loop_
_entity.id
_entity.type
_entity.pdbx_description
1 polymer ?
#
loop_
_entity_poly.entity_id
_entity_poly.type
_entity_poly.pdbx_seq_one_letter_code
_entity_poly.pdbx_strand_id
1 'polypeptide(L)'
;LNEDSSVNPLSEYASSKLVAEKYLEDSNAIIFRLGTLFGIGDQFSRIRLDLVVNILTTKALQDKKMSVFGGDQWRPLLHVKDVANAIDKTVEGDVNGIFNLHHKNYKIIELAEKIKEKIPDVVVETTPLPFQDTRNYQVSSEKLKVATGFEALIEIDQGINEVYDLISSNRIKDINDPR
;
A
#
# COMPACT_ATOMS: atom_id res chain seq x y z
N LEU A 1 -12.97 -7.80 4.97
CA LEU A 1 -12.31 -8.86 5.72
C LEU A 1 -11.77 -8.30 7.02
N ASN A 2 -11.81 -9.11 8.07
CA ASN A 2 -11.15 -8.87 9.35
C ASN A 2 -10.09 -9.97 9.60
N GLU A 3 -9.48 -9.96 10.78
CA GLU A 3 -8.41 -10.91 11.15
C GLU A 3 -8.89 -12.36 11.23
N ASP A 4 -10.19 -12.56 11.55
CA ASP A 4 -10.81 -13.88 11.67
C ASP A 4 -11.30 -14.45 10.32
N SER A 5 -11.22 -13.65 9.25
CA SER A 5 -11.60 -14.09 7.92
C SER A 5 -10.68 -15.21 7.41
N SER A 6 -11.24 -16.19 6.71
CA SER A 6 -10.45 -17.28 6.12
C SER A 6 -9.39 -16.73 5.16
N VAL A 7 -8.16 -17.24 5.29
CA VAL A 7 -7.04 -16.87 4.44
C VAL A 7 -6.91 -17.84 3.26
N ASN A 8 -6.67 -17.30 2.07
CA ASN A 8 -6.44 -18.07 0.85
C ASN A 8 -5.23 -17.50 0.08
N PRO A 9 -4.00 -17.96 0.39
CA PRO A 9 -2.80 -17.46 -0.26
C PRO A 9 -2.77 -17.90 -1.74
N LEU A 10 -2.66 -16.91 -2.65
CA LEU A 10 -2.64 -17.12 -4.10
C LEU A 10 -1.22 -17.12 -4.71
N SER A 11 -0.17 -17.04 -3.88
CA SER A 11 1.22 -17.03 -4.33
C SER A 11 2.15 -17.63 -3.28
N GLU A 12 3.32 -18.08 -3.70
CA GLU A 12 4.38 -18.57 -2.80
C GLU A 12 4.77 -17.51 -1.75
N TYR A 13 4.81 -16.24 -2.17
CA TYR A 13 5.05 -15.13 -1.25
C TYR A 13 3.96 -15.08 -0.16
N ALA A 14 2.68 -15.12 -0.54
CA ALA A 14 1.58 -15.10 0.42
C ALA A 14 1.60 -16.33 1.34
N SER A 15 1.91 -17.52 0.79
CA SER A 15 2.07 -18.76 1.55
C SER A 15 3.20 -18.67 2.57
N SER A 16 4.35 -18.10 2.18
CA SER A 16 5.49 -17.94 3.09
C SER A 16 5.18 -16.98 4.25
N LYS A 17 4.40 -15.90 4.00
CA LYS A 17 3.95 -14.98 5.05
C LYS A 17 2.97 -15.64 6.01
N LEU A 18 2.05 -16.47 5.51
CA LEU A 18 1.12 -17.20 6.34
C LEU A 18 1.84 -18.25 7.22
N VAL A 19 2.87 -18.91 6.70
CA VAL A 19 3.71 -19.82 7.50
C VAL A 19 4.41 -19.08 8.63
N ALA A 20 5.01 -17.92 8.34
CA ALA A 20 5.65 -17.08 9.34
C ALA A 20 4.65 -16.61 10.42
N GLU A 21 3.45 -16.22 10.02
CA GLU A 21 2.38 -15.80 10.93
C GLU A 21 2.01 -16.95 11.88
N LYS A 22 1.77 -18.16 11.35
CA LYS A 22 1.47 -19.35 12.16
C LYS A 22 2.59 -19.74 13.12
N TYR A 23 3.85 -19.56 12.69
CA TYR A 23 5.00 -19.84 13.55
C TYR A 23 5.07 -18.91 14.77
N LEU A 24 4.55 -17.70 14.64
CA LEU A 24 4.55 -16.68 15.69
C LEU A 24 3.25 -16.60 16.48
N GLU A 25 2.22 -17.38 16.12
CA GLU A 25 0.86 -17.28 16.68
C GLU A 25 0.83 -17.44 18.20
N ASP A 26 1.63 -18.37 18.75
CA ASP A 26 1.71 -18.62 20.19
C ASP A 26 2.79 -17.78 20.90
N SER A 27 3.40 -16.82 20.20
CA SER A 27 4.42 -15.96 20.76
C SER A 27 3.83 -14.63 21.25
N ASN A 28 4.61 -13.89 22.08
CA ASN A 28 4.26 -12.53 22.47
C ASN A 28 4.62 -11.52 21.35
N ALA A 29 4.17 -11.78 20.12
CA ALA A 29 4.46 -10.95 18.97
C ALA A 29 3.24 -10.15 18.52
N ILE A 30 3.51 -8.98 17.97
CA ILE A 30 2.54 -8.22 17.18
C ILE A 30 2.77 -8.57 15.71
N ILE A 31 1.72 -8.99 15.03
CA ILE A 31 1.76 -9.37 13.62
C ILE A 31 0.85 -8.42 12.84
N PHE A 32 1.43 -7.58 12.00
CA PHE A 32 0.67 -6.69 11.12
C PHE A 32 0.45 -7.31 9.74
N ARG A 33 -0.80 -7.49 9.34
CA ARG A 33 -1.21 -7.73 7.97
C ARG A 33 -1.40 -6.39 7.27
N LEU A 34 -0.36 -5.95 6.58
CA LEU A 34 -0.30 -4.62 5.97
C LEU A 34 -1.16 -4.54 4.71
N GLY A 35 -1.88 -3.43 4.55
CA GLY A 35 -2.41 -3.00 3.26
C GLY A 35 -1.28 -2.77 2.24
N THR A 36 -1.64 -2.56 0.98
CA THR A 36 -0.68 -2.22 -0.07
C THR A 36 -0.01 -0.88 0.25
N LEU A 37 1.30 -0.90 0.40
CA LEU A 37 2.06 0.28 0.80
C LEU A 37 2.14 1.30 -0.33
N PHE A 38 2.20 2.59 0.05
CA PHE A 38 2.45 3.71 -0.85
C PHE A 38 3.26 4.82 -0.15
N GLY A 39 3.63 5.84 -0.92
CA GLY A 39 4.42 6.97 -0.44
C GLY A 39 5.93 6.69 -0.44
N ILE A 40 6.68 7.63 0.12
CA ILE A 40 8.14 7.59 0.17
C ILE A 40 8.58 7.43 1.63
N GLY A 41 9.49 6.48 1.86
CA GLY A 41 10.12 6.27 3.15
C GLY A 41 11.15 7.36 3.49
N ASP A 42 12.11 7.03 4.35
CA ASP A 42 13.20 7.94 4.67
C ASP A 42 14.31 7.93 3.59
N GLN A 43 15.30 8.83 3.77
CA GLN A 43 16.41 8.98 2.83
C GLN A 43 17.39 7.79 2.79
N PHE A 44 17.28 6.84 3.72
CA PHE A 44 18.15 5.66 3.81
C PHE A 44 17.48 4.40 3.27
N SER A 45 16.16 4.45 3.05
CA SER A 45 15.41 3.31 2.53
C SER A 45 15.44 3.26 1.00
N ARG A 46 15.35 2.03 0.46
CA ARG A 46 15.16 1.85 -0.98
C ARG A 46 13.83 2.45 -1.42
N ILE A 47 13.89 3.29 -2.44
CA ILE A 47 12.68 3.86 -3.05
C ILE A 47 11.94 2.75 -3.83
N ARG A 48 10.68 2.52 -3.46
CA ARG A 48 9.82 1.50 -4.08
C ARG A 48 8.85 2.17 -5.06
N LEU A 49 9.29 2.35 -6.31
CA LEU A 49 8.44 2.90 -7.38
C LEU A 49 7.57 1.85 -8.06
N ASP A 50 7.70 0.58 -7.70
CA ASP A 50 6.96 -0.57 -8.22
C ASP A 50 5.60 -0.81 -7.53
N LEU A 51 5.27 -0.05 -6.48
CA LEU A 51 4.00 -0.15 -5.79
C LEU A 51 2.91 0.65 -6.51
N VAL A 52 1.66 0.20 -6.46
CA VAL A 52 0.58 0.65 -7.35
C VAL A 52 0.41 2.18 -7.42
N VAL A 53 0.35 2.88 -6.29
CA VAL A 53 0.23 4.35 -6.27
C VAL A 53 1.49 4.99 -6.84
N ASN A 54 2.66 4.52 -6.40
CA ASN A 54 3.95 5.07 -6.78
C ASN A 54 4.22 4.85 -8.27
N ILE A 55 3.96 3.65 -8.82
CA ILE A 55 4.18 3.36 -10.24
C ILE A 55 3.22 4.13 -11.14
N LEU A 56 1.94 4.23 -10.77
CA LEU A 56 0.96 5.00 -11.55
C LEU A 56 1.33 6.49 -11.57
N THR A 57 1.72 7.07 -10.44
CA THR A 57 2.19 8.46 -10.37
C THR A 57 3.46 8.68 -11.20
N THR A 58 4.42 7.75 -11.12
CA THR A 58 5.64 7.79 -11.92
C THR A 58 5.33 7.76 -13.41
N LYS A 59 4.48 6.83 -13.86
CA LYS A 59 4.06 6.71 -15.25
C LYS A 59 3.30 7.93 -15.75
N ALA A 60 2.43 8.49 -14.92
CA ALA A 60 1.73 9.74 -15.23
C ALA A 60 2.69 10.90 -15.53
N LEU A 61 3.78 11.01 -14.76
CA LEU A 61 4.78 12.06 -14.96
C LEU A 61 5.67 11.82 -16.17
N GLN A 62 6.18 10.59 -16.34
CA GLN A 62 7.13 10.26 -17.37
C GLN A 62 6.50 10.10 -18.76
N ASP A 63 5.46 9.26 -18.82
CA ASP A 63 4.89 8.79 -20.07
C ASP A 63 3.64 9.60 -20.46
N LYS A 64 3.15 10.48 -19.57
CA LYS A 64 1.86 11.16 -19.69
C LYS A 64 0.69 10.20 -19.90
N LYS A 65 0.85 8.96 -19.41
CA LYS A 65 -0.07 7.87 -19.62
C LYS A 65 -0.06 6.91 -18.43
N MET A 66 -1.24 6.49 -18.01
CA MET A 66 -1.43 5.41 -17.04
C MET A 66 -2.25 4.29 -17.67
N SER A 67 -1.75 3.05 -17.58
CA SER A 67 -2.51 1.86 -17.97
C SER A 67 -3.12 1.23 -16.71
N VAL A 68 -4.45 1.25 -16.65
CA VAL A 68 -5.24 0.66 -15.58
C VAL A 68 -5.82 -0.66 -16.07
N PHE A 69 -5.40 -1.76 -15.45
CA PHE A 69 -5.91 -3.10 -15.77
C PHE A 69 -7.15 -3.39 -14.92
N GLY A 70 -8.31 -3.56 -15.56
CA GLY A 70 -9.60 -3.69 -14.89
C GLY A 70 -10.06 -2.36 -14.31
N GLY A 71 -9.69 -2.05 -13.08
CA GLY A 71 -9.97 -0.80 -12.38
C GLY A 71 -10.94 -0.92 -11.22
N ASP A 72 -11.89 -1.84 -11.27
CA ASP A 72 -12.91 -2.03 -10.24
C ASP A 72 -12.47 -2.83 -9.01
N GLN A 73 -11.29 -3.45 -9.06
CA GLN A 73 -10.76 -4.23 -7.95
C GLN A 73 -10.33 -3.33 -6.78
N TRP A 74 -10.74 -3.73 -5.59
CA TRP A 74 -10.41 -3.06 -4.35
C TRP A 74 -9.00 -3.41 -3.85
N ARG A 75 -8.34 -2.40 -3.27
CA ARG A 75 -7.07 -2.54 -2.56
C ARG A 75 -7.11 -1.75 -1.27
N PRO A 76 -6.81 -2.37 -0.13
CA PRO A 76 -6.49 -1.64 1.08
C PRO A 76 -5.15 -0.94 0.91
N LEU A 77 -5.10 0.35 1.16
CA LEU A 77 -3.88 1.15 1.04
C LEU A 77 -3.38 1.62 2.40
N LEU A 78 -2.07 1.76 2.50
CA LEU A 78 -1.40 2.18 3.74
C LEU A 78 -0.15 2.98 3.40
N HIS A 79 -0.02 4.16 3.98
CA HIS A 79 1.21 4.94 3.83
C HIS A 79 2.35 4.32 4.65
N VAL A 80 3.56 4.30 4.08
CA VAL A 80 4.73 3.68 4.75
C VAL A 80 5.06 4.32 6.10
N LYS A 81 4.81 5.62 6.29
CA LYS A 81 5.01 6.31 7.57
C LYS A 81 3.97 5.90 8.62
N ASP A 82 2.74 5.56 8.22
CA ASP A 82 1.75 5.03 9.15
C ASP A 82 2.13 3.64 9.67
N VAL A 83 2.88 2.85 8.89
CA VAL A 83 3.47 1.60 9.41
C VAL A 83 4.44 1.90 10.55
N ALA A 84 5.35 2.87 10.35
CA ALA A 84 6.30 3.28 11.38
C ALA A 84 5.59 3.81 12.63
N ASN A 85 4.56 4.65 12.45
CA ASN A 85 3.76 5.19 13.55
C ASN A 85 3.01 4.07 14.32
N ALA A 86 2.49 3.05 13.60
CA ALA A 86 1.84 1.91 14.24
C ALA A 86 2.83 1.08 15.08
N ILE A 87 4.05 0.86 14.57
CA ILE A 87 5.12 0.16 15.30
C ILE A 87 5.49 0.96 16.54
N ASP A 88 5.77 2.25 16.41
CA ASP A 88 6.12 3.14 17.53
C ASP A 88 5.05 3.12 18.61
N LYS A 89 3.77 3.20 18.21
CA LYS A 89 2.62 3.16 19.15
C LYS A 89 2.47 1.84 19.88
N THR A 90 2.92 0.74 19.31
CA THR A 90 2.64 -0.62 19.83
C THR A 90 3.85 -1.30 20.47
N VAL A 91 5.08 -0.86 20.18
CA VAL A 91 6.30 -1.53 20.64
C VAL A 91 6.50 -1.53 22.16
N GLU A 92 5.99 -0.51 22.85
CA GLU A 92 6.11 -0.38 24.30
C GLU A 92 4.85 -0.89 25.06
N GLY A 93 3.83 -1.37 24.31
CA GLY A 93 2.57 -1.83 24.89
C GLY A 93 2.53 -3.34 25.15
N ASP A 94 1.52 -3.76 25.91
CA ASP A 94 1.25 -5.18 26.18
C ASP A 94 0.32 -5.82 25.13
N VAL A 95 0.28 -5.25 23.92
CA VAL A 95 -0.58 -5.72 22.84
C VAL A 95 0.14 -6.79 22.03
N ASN A 96 -0.51 -7.93 21.82
CA ASN A 96 -0.01 -9.01 20.97
C ASN A 96 -1.11 -9.59 20.07
N GLY A 97 -0.71 -10.38 19.09
CA GLY A 97 -1.60 -11.06 18.15
C GLY A 97 -1.60 -10.45 16.75
N ILE A 98 -2.58 -10.84 15.96
CA ILE A 98 -2.68 -10.48 14.54
C ILE A 98 -3.61 -9.28 14.38
N PHE A 99 -3.16 -8.28 13.63
CA PHE A 99 -3.89 -7.05 13.33
C PHE A 99 -3.78 -6.67 11.85
N ASN A 100 -4.91 -6.40 11.22
CA ASN A 100 -4.90 -5.70 9.94
C ASN A 100 -4.49 -4.24 10.14
N LEU A 101 -3.67 -3.74 9.23
CA LEU A 101 -3.25 -2.34 9.23
C LEU A 101 -3.40 -1.76 7.83
N HIS A 102 -4.37 -0.88 7.65
CA HIS A 102 -4.60 -0.10 6.44
C HIS A 102 -5.18 1.26 6.82
N HIS A 103 -5.11 2.23 5.91
CA HIS A 103 -5.78 3.51 6.06
C HIS A 103 -7.19 3.44 5.44
N LYS A 104 -7.27 3.17 4.13
CA LYS A 104 -8.52 3.19 3.39
C LYS A 104 -8.50 2.18 2.25
N ASN A 105 -9.68 1.67 1.90
CA ASN A 105 -9.86 0.83 0.73
C ASN A 105 -10.20 1.70 -0.48
N TYR A 106 -9.50 1.50 -1.61
CA TYR A 106 -9.71 2.19 -2.87
C TYR A 106 -9.88 1.21 -4.02
N LYS A 107 -10.68 1.58 -5.01
CA LYS A 107 -10.62 0.94 -6.33
C LYS A 107 -9.39 1.44 -7.09
N ILE A 108 -8.81 0.61 -7.94
CA ILE A 108 -7.65 1.02 -8.73
C ILE A 108 -7.97 2.20 -9.67
N ILE A 109 -9.20 2.26 -10.19
CA ILE A 109 -9.61 3.39 -11.03
C ILE A 109 -9.65 4.71 -10.24
N GLU A 110 -10.10 4.69 -8.98
CA GLU A 110 -10.12 5.88 -8.11
C GLU A 110 -8.71 6.44 -7.87
N LEU A 111 -7.69 5.55 -7.82
CA LEU A 111 -6.29 5.96 -7.71
C LEU A 111 -5.84 6.73 -8.96
N ALA A 112 -6.19 6.21 -10.13
CA ALA A 112 -5.85 6.87 -11.39
C ALA A 112 -6.55 8.23 -11.54
N GLU A 113 -7.81 8.35 -11.09
CA GLU A 113 -8.54 9.61 -11.07
C GLU A 113 -7.87 10.65 -10.15
N LYS A 114 -7.49 10.28 -8.94
CA LYS A 114 -6.76 11.15 -8.01
C LYS A 114 -5.40 11.59 -8.56
N ILE A 115 -4.66 10.69 -9.20
CA ILE A 115 -3.41 11.05 -9.86
C ILE A 115 -3.66 12.02 -11.01
N LYS A 116 -4.73 11.83 -11.78
CA LYS A 116 -5.12 12.73 -12.87
C LYS A 116 -5.53 14.13 -12.37
N GLU A 117 -6.15 14.23 -11.21
CA GLU A 117 -6.43 15.54 -10.57
C GLU A 117 -5.15 16.33 -10.33
N LYS A 118 -4.07 15.64 -9.91
CA LYS A 118 -2.74 16.25 -9.70
C LYS A 118 -1.98 16.49 -11.00
N ILE A 119 -2.14 15.61 -12.00
CA ILE A 119 -1.43 15.64 -13.30
C ILE A 119 -2.49 15.65 -14.43
N PRO A 120 -3.13 16.80 -14.74
CA PRO A 120 -4.29 16.85 -15.63
C PRO A 120 -4.03 16.37 -17.06
N ASP A 121 -2.79 16.51 -17.55
CA ASP A 121 -2.40 16.15 -18.93
C ASP A 121 -2.23 14.64 -19.14
N VAL A 122 -2.43 13.81 -18.10
CA VAL A 122 -2.26 12.37 -18.21
C VAL A 122 -3.46 11.71 -18.88
N VAL A 123 -3.17 10.77 -19.78
CA VAL A 123 -4.16 9.89 -20.39
C VAL A 123 -4.33 8.64 -19.54
N VAL A 124 -5.54 8.33 -19.11
CA VAL A 124 -5.88 7.09 -18.42
C VAL A 124 -6.45 6.11 -19.42
N GLU A 125 -5.77 4.98 -19.64
CA GLU A 125 -6.24 3.89 -20.48
C GLU A 125 -6.67 2.70 -19.61
N THR A 126 -7.91 2.31 -19.73
CA THR A 126 -8.41 1.10 -19.06
C THR A 126 -8.30 -0.08 -20.03
N THR A 127 -7.65 -1.14 -19.60
CA THR A 127 -7.46 -2.35 -20.39
C THR A 127 -8.33 -3.48 -19.84
N PRO A 128 -9.21 -4.08 -20.65
CA PRO A 128 -10.07 -5.19 -20.22
C PRO A 128 -9.34 -6.53 -20.09
N LEU A 129 -8.05 -6.59 -20.38
CA LEU A 129 -7.28 -7.82 -20.32
C LEU A 129 -7.29 -8.41 -18.90
N PRO A 130 -7.45 -9.72 -18.75
CA PRO A 130 -7.35 -10.39 -17.46
C PRO A 130 -5.93 -10.15 -16.93
N PHE A 131 -5.86 -9.39 -15.85
CA PHE A 131 -4.61 -9.14 -15.16
C PHE A 131 -4.24 -10.36 -14.31
N GLN A 132 -2.96 -10.64 -14.16
CA GLN A 132 -2.47 -11.75 -13.34
C GLN A 132 -2.81 -11.58 -11.86
N ASP A 133 -3.07 -10.35 -11.41
CA ASP A 133 -3.45 -10.05 -10.04
C ASP A 133 -4.98 -9.98 -9.89
N THR A 134 -5.59 -11.13 -9.63
CA THR A 134 -7.03 -11.28 -9.43
C THR A 134 -7.51 -10.89 -8.03
N ARG A 135 -6.63 -10.41 -7.15
CA ARG A 135 -7.00 -10.00 -5.79
C ARG A 135 -8.03 -8.87 -5.84
N ASN A 136 -9.11 -9.03 -5.11
CA ASN A 136 -10.17 -8.04 -4.98
C ASN A 136 -10.76 -8.15 -3.58
N TYR A 137 -10.31 -7.29 -2.66
CA TYR A 137 -10.71 -7.37 -1.26
C TYR A 137 -10.58 -6.04 -0.54
N GLN A 138 -11.39 -5.90 0.49
CA GLN A 138 -11.36 -4.80 1.45
C GLN A 138 -11.06 -5.37 2.83
N VAL A 139 -10.35 -4.61 3.67
CA VAL A 139 -10.05 -4.99 5.04
C VAL A 139 -10.56 -3.95 6.03
N SER A 140 -10.74 -4.36 7.28
CA SER A 140 -10.98 -3.49 8.44
C SER A 140 -9.77 -3.55 9.37
N SER A 141 -9.36 -2.40 9.91
CA SER A 141 -8.34 -2.27 10.97
C SER A 141 -8.96 -1.91 12.32
N GLU A 142 -10.26 -2.18 12.49
CA GLU A 142 -10.98 -1.82 13.73
C GLU A 142 -10.41 -2.52 14.96
N LYS A 143 -9.95 -3.77 14.82
CA LYS A 143 -9.32 -4.52 15.91
C LYS A 143 -8.08 -3.79 16.45
N LEU A 144 -7.21 -3.29 15.58
CA LEU A 144 -6.02 -2.52 15.96
C LEU A 144 -6.43 -1.22 16.66
N LYS A 145 -7.39 -0.50 16.09
CA LYS A 145 -7.89 0.76 16.64
C LYS A 145 -8.45 0.58 18.05
N VAL A 146 -9.26 -0.45 18.27
CA VAL A 146 -9.83 -0.75 19.61
C VAL A 146 -8.73 -1.15 20.59
N ALA A 147 -7.76 -1.97 20.17
CA ALA A 147 -6.71 -2.47 21.05
C ALA A 147 -5.67 -1.42 21.44
N THR A 148 -5.37 -0.46 20.58
CA THR A 148 -4.22 0.46 20.75
C THR A 148 -4.57 1.94 20.68
N GLY A 149 -5.78 2.27 20.21
CA GLY A 149 -6.16 3.65 19.86
C GLY A 149 -5.44 4.17 18.58
N PHE A 150 -4.68 3.33 17.87
CA PHE A 150 -4.00 3.73 16.65
C PHE A 150 -4.94 3.69 15.44
N GLU A 151 -4.83 4.71 14.61
CA GLU A 151 -5.50 4.80 13.31
C GLU A 151 -4.53 5.38 12.29
N ALA A 152 -4.43 4.77 11.12
CA ALA A 152 -3.65 5.32 10.00
C ALA A 152 -4.38 6.55 9.45
N LEU A 153 -3.66 7.65 9.23
CA LEU A 153 -4.25 8.96 8.91
C LEU A 153 -3.71 9.57 7.61
N ILE A 154 -2.65 9.02 7.03
CA ILE A 154 -2.01 9.64 5.87
C ILE A 154 -2.79 9.32 4.61
N GLU A 155 -3.40 10.36 4.04
CA GLU A 155 -4.20 10.28 2.83
C GLU A 155 -3.36 9.99 1.59
N ILE A 156 -3.98 9.36 0.60
CA ILE A 156 -3.33 9.00 -0.66
C ILE A 156 -2.76 10.20 -1.41
N ASP A 157 -3.42 11.36 -1.31
CA ASP A 157 -3.00 12.60 -1.95
C ASP A 157 -1.61 13.04 -1.47
N GLN A 158 -1.28 12.78 -0.19
CA GLN A 158 0.07 13.05 0.33
C GLN A 158 1.10 12.13 -0.34
N GLY A 159 0.84 10.84 -0.45
CA GLY A 159 1.77 9.92 -1.13
C GLY A 159 1.95 10.23 -2.61
N ILE A 160 0.87 10.62 -3.32
CA ILE A 160 0.95 11.10 -4.70
C ILE A 160 1.85 12.34 -4.79
N ASN A 161 1.69 13.32 -3.88
CA ASN A 161 2.52 14.52 -3.85
C ASN A 161 4.00 14.17 -3.55
N GLU A 162 4.28 13.27 -2.61
CA GLU A 162 5.64 12.83 -2.30
C GLU A 162 6.35 12.24 -3.53
N VAL A 163 5.67 11.37 -4.27
CA VAL A 163 6.22 10.78 -5.51
C VAL A 163 6.36 11.83 -6.60
N TYR A 164 5.36 12.71 -6.75
CA TYR A 164 5.41 13.81 -7.70
C TYR A 164 6.64 14.70 -7.47
N ASP A 165 6.85 15.16 -6.24
CA ASP A 165 7.96 16.05 -5.86
C ASP A 165 9.32 15.37 -6.03
N LEU A 166 9.40 14.08 -5.67
CA LEU A 166 10.62 13.28 -5.84
C LEU A 166 11.06 13.20 -7.30
N ILE A 167 10.12 12.89 -8.20
CA ILE A 167 10.38 12.74 -9.64
C ILE A 167 10.64 14.12 -10.29
N SER A 168 9.78 15.11 -10.01
CA SER A 168 9.88 16.45 -10.61
C SER A 168 11.14 17.22 -10.19
N SER A 169 11.69 16.91 -9.02
CA SER A 169 12.93 17.53 -8.53
C SER A 169 14.23 16.90 -9.07
N ASN A 170 14.13 15.90 -9.97
CA ASN A 170 15.27 15.16 -10.54
C ASN A 170 16.22 14.57 -9.47
N ARG A 171 15.69 14.19 -8.31
CA ARG A 171 16.50 13.58 -7.23
C ARG A 171 16.88 12.12 -7.51
N ILE A 172 16.16 11.48 -8.44
CA ILE A 172 16.46 10.10 -8.86
C ILE A 172 17.23 10.20 -10.18
N LYS A 173 18.45 9.66 -10.19
CA LYS A 173 19.30 9.63 -11.40
C LYS A 173 18.79 8.66 -12.45
N ASP A 174 18.32 7.51 -12.01
CA ASP A 174 17.71 6.49 -12.88
C ASP A 174 16.43 5.99 -12.22
N ILE A 175 15.30 6.30 -12.83
CA ILE A 175 13.99 5.88 -12.32
C ILE A 175 13.78 4.37 -12.42
N ASN A 176 14.45 3.70 -13.37
CA ASN A 176 14.36 2.26 -13.51
C ASN A 176 15.24 1.52 -12.49
N ASP A 177 16.22 2.21 -11.92
CA ASP A 177 17.07 1.73 -10.83
C ASP A 177 17.24 2.81 -9.74
N PRO A 178 16.22 3.03 -8.90
CA PRO A 178 16.19 4.11 -7.90
C PRO A 178 17.03 3.81 -6.64
N ARG A 179 18.08 3.02 -6.77
CA ARG A 179 19.02 2.70 -5.68
C ARG A 179 20.09 3.77 -5.50
#